data_9ba4660fe14586d86eda01c68a0595ac
#
_entry.id   9ba4660fe14586d86eda01c68a0595ac
#
_cell.length_a   1.000
_cell.length_b   1.000
_cell.length_c   1.000
_cell.angle_alpha   90.00
_cell.angle_beta   90.00
_cell.angle_gamma   90.00
#
_symmetry.space_group_name_H-M   'P 1'
#
loop_
_entity.id
_entity.type
_entity.pdbx_description
1 polymer ?
#
loop_
_entity_poly.entity_id
_entity_poly.type
_entity_poly.pdbx_seq_one_letter_code
_entity_poly.pdbx_strand_id
1 'polypeptide(L)'
;SSGRGVRYIDTVLDAALANWAKNVIKSQGGIMIEPYYNKVKDFGVEFYSDNEGVHYAGLSVFHTVNGAYVGNSLADEEEKLSILSTYISNELLIKVISTLEQLLTVKLRGVYTGALGVDMMIVAAGEAFMLHPVVEINLRRTMGHVALGLSAWVELHDRMMRIDYDGSHYHLHIVHKDR
;
A
#
# COMPACT_ATOMS: atom_id res chain seq x y z
N SER A 1 -9.87 -0.19 -5.80
CA SER A 1 -10.30 -1.52 -6.25
C SER A 1 -9.61 -2.58 -5.39
N SER A 2 -10.35 -3.37 -4.70
CA SER A 2 -9.89 -4.37 -3.71
C SER A 2 -9.30 -5.64 -4.37
N GLY A 3 -8.44 -5.54 -5.38
CA GLY A 3 -7.81 -6.68 -6.07
C GLY A 3 -8.74 -7.55 -6.94
N ARG A 4 -10.03 -7.30 -6.94
CA ARG A 4 -11.03 -8.12 -7.68
C ARG A 4 -10.89 -8.05 -9.20
N GLY A 5 -10.23 -7.03 -9.73
CA GLY A 5 -9.99 -6.82 -11.15
C GLY A 5 -8.64 -7.33 -11.66
N VAL A 6 -7.81 -7.91 -10.80
CA VAL A 6 -6.48 -8.41 -11.20
C VAL A 6 -6.59 -9.81 -11.81
N ARG A 7 -5.85 -10.02 -12.89
CA ARG A 7 -5.67 -11.33 -13.53
C ARG A 7 -4.19 -11.54 -13.81
N TYR A 8 -3.74 -12.75 -13.64
CA TYR A 8 -2.34 -13.12 -13.87
C TYR A 8 -2.20 -13.79 -15.23
N ILE A 9 -1.13 -13.45 -15.95
CA ILE A 9 -0.72 -14.10 -17.20
C ILE A 9 0.60 -14.79 -16.89
N ASP A 10 0.62 -16.11 -17.01
CA ASP A 10 1.86 -16.85 -16.78
C ASP A 10 2.76 -16.77 -18.03
N THR A 11 2.40 -17.44 -19.11
CA THR A 11 3.20 -17.48 -20.35
C THR A 11 2.41 -17.13 -21.60
N VAL A 12 1.13 -17.41 -21.62
CA VAL A 12 0.28 -17.22 -22.80
C VAL A 12 -1.04 -16.54 -22.40
N LEU A 13 -1.42 -15.55 -23.20
CA LEU A 13 -2.73 -14.94 -23.12
C LEU A 13 -3.76 -15.88 -23.76
N ASP A 14 -4.49 -16.63 -22.96
CA ASP A 14 -5.54 -17.50 -23.44
C ASP A 14 -6.78 -16.72 -23.96
N ALA A 15 -7.67 -17.42 -24.67
CA ALA A 15 -8.84 -16.81 -25.29
C ALA A 15 -9.82 -16.22 -24.25
N ALA A 16 -9.95 -16.84 -23.06
CA ALA A 16 -10.84 -16.39 -22.01
C ALA A 16 -10.34 -15.06 -21.42
N LEU A 17 -9.04 -15.00 -21.11
CA LEU A 17 -8.39 -13.80 -20.58
C LEU A 17 -8.37 -12.68 -21.63
N ALA A 18 -8.12 -13.01 -22.91
CA ALA A 18 -8.19 -12.03 -23.99
C ALA A 18 -9.60 -11.44 -24.15
N ASN A 19 -10.65 -12.25 -24.04
CA ASN A 19 -12.03 -11.77 -24.10
C ASN A 19 -12.40 -10.94 -22.88
N TRP A 20 -11.96 -11.33 -21.68
CA TRP A 20 -12.11 -10.51 -20.49
C TRP A 20 -11.43 -9.13 -20.64
N ALA A 21 -10.19 -9.10 -21.10
CA ALA A 21 -9.44 -7.86 -21.33
C ALA A 21 -10.15 -6.95 -22.36
N LYS A 22 -10.65 -7.51 -23.48
CA LYS A 22 -11.45 -6.75 -24.47
C LYS A 22 -12.70 -6.13 -23.84
N ASN A 23 -13.40 -6.87 -22.98
CA ASN A 23 -14.60 -6.35 -22.30
C ASN A 23 -14.26 -5.22 -21.32
N VAL A 24 -13.15 -5.34 -20.59
CA VAL A 24 -12.67 -4.28 -19.69
C VAL A 24 -12.30 -3.03 -20.50
N ILE A 25 -11.53 -3.16 -21.56
CA ILE A 25 -11.15 -2.03 -22.44
C ILE A 25 -12.41 -1.36 -23.02
N LYS A 26 -13.38 -2.16 -23.47
CA LYS A 26 -14.64 -1.62 -24.01
C LYS A 26 -15.46 -0.84 -22.98
N SER A 27 -15.47 -1.28 -21.71
CA SER A 27 -16.29 -0.67 -20.65
C SER A 27 -15.59 0.45 -19.90
N GLN A 28 -14.24 0.41 -19.78
CA GLN A 28 -13.46 1.33 -18.95
C GLN A 28 -12.45 2.18 -19.74
N GLY A 29 -12.33 1.93 -21.07
CA GLY A 29 -11.42 2.68 -21.94
C GLY A 29 -9.98 2.17 -21.96
N GLY A 30 -9.58 1.32 -21.05
CA GLY A 30 -8.20 0.81 -20.98
C GLY A 30 -8.02 -0.32 -19.99
N ILE A 31 -6.82 -0.92 -20.03
CA ILE A 31 -6.35 -1.92 -19.07
C ILE A 31 -4.87 -1.65 -18.77
N MET A 32 -4.50 -1.80 -17.51
CA MET A 32 -3.09 -1.73 -17.07
C MET A 32 -2.48 -3.12 -17.16
N ILE A 33 -1.24 -3.19 -17.65
CA ILE A 33 -0.44 -4.42 -17.67
C ILE A 33 0.88 -4.11 -16.99
N GLU A 34 1.23 -4.91 -15.98
CA GLU A 34 2.43 -4.72 -15.19
C GLU A 34 3.18 -6.05 -15.05
N PRO A 35 4.52 -6.03 -14.88
CA PRO A 35 5.27 -7.23 -14.55
C PRO A 35 4.80 -7.81 -13.22
N TYR A 36 4.73 -9.14 -13.16
CA TYR A 36 4.50 -9.84 -11.90
C TYR A 36 5.82 -9.98 -11.14
N TYR A 37 5.88 -9.44 -9.94
CA TYR A 37 7.06 -9.48 -9.10
C TYR A 37 6.92 -10.50 -7.98
N ASN A 38 8.04 -11.11 -7.59
CA ASN A 38 8.11 -11.98 -6.41
C ASN A 38 8.06 -11.13 -5.12
N LYS A 39 6.84 -10.76 -4.74
CA LYS A 39 6.57 -9.89 -3.60
C LYS A 39 6.90 -10.57 -2.28
N VAL A 40 7.63 -9.89 -1.42
CA VAL A 40 8.02 -10.33 -0.07
C VAL A 40 7.26 -9.58 1.01
N LYS A 41 7.06 -8.26 0.83
CA LYS A 41 6.42 -7.41 1.82
C LYS A 41 5.63 -6.29 1.16
N ASP A 42 4.42 -6.05 1.66
CA ASP A 42 3.62 -4.85 1.36
C ASP A 42 3.74 -3.85 2.50
N PHE A 43 3.77 -2.57 2.16
CA PHE A 43 3.64 -1.47 3.10
C PHE A 43 3.16 -0.20 2.40
N GLY A 44 2.65 0.75 3.15
CA GLY A 44 2.24 2.05 2.67
C GLY A 44 3.08 3.16 3.27
N VAL A 45 3.19 4.25 2.55
CA VAL A 45 3.67 5.54 3.05
C VAL A 45 2.52 6.52 3.00
N GLU A 46 2.15 7.02 4.16
CA GLU A 46 1.01 7.92 4.30
C GLU A 46 1.49 9.38 4.29
N PHE A 47 0.71 10.22 3.62
CA PHE A 47 1.01 11.65 3.46
C PHE A 47 -0.26 12.48 3.70
N TYR A 48 -0.06 13.78 3.85
CA TYR A 48 -1.10 14.79 3.83
C TYR A 48 -0.72 15.92 2.88
N SER A 49 -1.64 16.31 2.01
CA SER A 49 -1.48 17.42 1.06
C SER A 49 -2.27 18.64 1.53
N ASP A 50 -1.63 19.80 1.55
CA ASP A 50 -2.25 21.09 1.84
C ASP A 50 -1.72 22.18 0.91
N ASN A 51 -1.94 23.46 1.26
CA ASN A 51 -1.50 24.60 0.47
C ASN A 51 0.04 24.78 0.45
N GLU A 52 0.75 24.25 1.43
CA GLU A 52 2.21 24.33 1.53
C GLU A 52 2.90 23.22 0.74
N GLY A 53 2.24 22.05 0.63
CA GLY A 53 2.76 20.93 -0.13
C GLY A 53 2.23 19.57 0.35
N VAL A 54 2.99 18.53 0.05
CA VAL A 54 2.74 17.17 0.53
C VAL A 54 3.72 16.85 1.64
N HIS A 55 3.21 16.40 2.77
CA HIS A 55 3.95 16.14 3.99
C HIS A 55 3.84 14.68 4.40
N TYR A 56 4.94 14.08 4.77
CA TYR A 56 4.98 12.72 5.32
C TYR A 56 4.18 12.63 6.62
N ALA A 57 3.34 11.61 6.73
CA ALA A 57 2.52 11.36 7.91
C ALA A 57 2.92 10.09 8.67
N GLY A 58 3.59 9.13 8.01
CA GLY A 58 4.09 7.92 8.66
C GLY A 58 4.06 6.68 7.77
N LEU A 59 4.68 5.61 8.26
CA LEU A 59 4.65 4.28 7.63
C LEU A 59 3.43 3.47 8.07
N SER A 60 2.89 2.68 7.17
CA SER A 60 1.86 1.70 7.46
C SER A 60 2.28 0.32 6.94
N VAL A 61 2.54 -0.62 7.85
CA VAL A 61 2.87 -2.00 7.49
C VAL A 61 1.58 -2.80 7.49
N PHE A 62 1.16 -3.22 6.31
CA PHE A 62 -0.08 -3.97 6.15
C PHE A 62 0.16 -5.42 5.66
N HIS A 63 -0.87 -6.23 5.78
CA HIS A 63 -0.84 -7.64 5.44
C HIS A 63 -1.90 -7.93 4.39
N THR A 64 -1.52 -8.76 3.42
CA THR A 64 -2.43 -9.25 2.39
C THR A 64 -2.43 -10.78 2.38
N VAL A 65 -3.59 -11.37 2.10
CA VAL A 65 -3.75 -12.82 1.85
C VAL A 65 -4.42 -12.98 0.50
N ASN A 66 -3.78 -13.68 -0.42
CA ASN A 66 -4.25 -13.84 -1.80
C ASN A 66 -4.54 -12.50 -2.50
N GLY A 67 -3.75 -11.46 -2.21
CA GLY A 67 -3.91 -10.11 -2.74
C GLY A 67 -5.02 -9.28 -2.08
N ALA A 68 -5.77 -9.84 -1.13
CA ALA A 68 -6.78 -9.10 -0.37
C ALA A 68 -6.17 -8.52 0.91
N TYR A 69 -6.47 -7.26 1.21
CA TYR A 69 -6.08 -6.62 2.46
C TYR A 69 -6.70 -7.35 3.66
N VAL A 70 -5.89 -7.64 4.67
CA VAL A 70 -6.31 -8.31 5.92
C VAL A 70 -6.26 -7.36 7.11
N GLY A 71 -5.26 -6.48 7.18
CA GLY A 71 -5.09 -5.56 8.29
C GLY A 71 -3.72 -4.89 8.33
N ASN A 72 -3.53 -4.01 9.33
CA ASN A 72 -2.29 -3.30 9.57
C ASN A 72 -1.69 -3.69 10.93
N SER A 73 -0.36 -3.81 10.98
CA SER A 73 0.37 -3.86 12.24
C SER A 73 0.25 -2.50 12.96
N LEU A 74 -0.08 -2.52 14.24
CA LEU A 74 -0.03 -1.36 15.11
C LEU A 74 1.31 -1.35 15.83
N ALA A 75 2.09 -0.33 15.58
CA ALA A 75 3.46 -0.19 16.05
C ALA A 75 3.88 1.28 15.97
N ASP A 76 4.91 1.67 16.69
CA ASP A 76 5.54 2.97 16.50
C ASP A 76 6.34 3.00 15.18
N GLU A 77 6.86 4.16 14.84
CA GLU A 77 7.59 4.37 13.59
C GLU A 77 8.94 3.62 13.60
N GLU A 78 9.60 3.54 14.75
CA GLU A 78 10.88 2.85 14.90
C GLU A 78 10.73 1.34 14.65
N GLU A 79 9.70 0.72 15.21
CA GLU A 79 9.40 -0.70 14.98
C GLU A 79 9.08 -0.98 13.50
N LYS A 80 8.29 -0.11 12.85
CA LYS A 80 7.98 -0.24 11.41
C LYS A 80 9.23 -0.11 10.55
N LEU A 81 10.11 0.85 10.86
CA LEU A 81 11.40 1.00 10.19
C LEU A 81 12.29 -0.23 10.43
N SER A 82 12.31 -0.77 11.64
CA SER A 82 13.05 -2.00 11.96
C SER A 82 12.58 -3.20 11.13
N ILE A 83 11.27 -3.37 10.95
CA ILE A 83 10.70 -4.42 10.10
C ILE A 83 11.18 -4.26 8.64
N LEU A 84 11.13 -3.04 8.09
CA LEU A 84 11.51 -2.79 6.70
C LEU A 84 13.03 -2.85 6.48
N SER A 85 13.83 -2.47 7.49
CA SER A 85 15.29 -2.50 7.43
C SER A 85 15.88 -3.92 7.28
N THR A 86 15.08 -4.94 7.57
CA THR A 86 15.42 -6.34 7.27
C THR A 86 15.62 -6.59 5.77
N TYR A 87 15.03 -5.78 4.93
CA TYR A 87 15.00 -5.98 3.47
C TYR A 87 15.70 -4.85 2.71
N ILE A 88 15.50 -3.60 3.11
CA ILE A 88 16.02 -2.41 2.42
C ILE A 88 16.68 -1.45 3.42
N SER A 89 17.66 -0.65 2.99
CA SER A 89 18.26 0.32 3.89
C SER A 89 17.32 1.47 4.22
N ASN A 90 17.42 2.00 5.44
CA ASN A 90 16.64 3.15 5.88
C ASN A 90 16.95 4.40 5.04
N GLU A 91 18.21 4.56 4.60
CA GLU A 91 18.60 5.68 3.72
C GLU A 91 17.86 5.63 2.38
N LEU A 92 17.70 4.43 1.78
CA LEU A 92 16.93 4.27 0.55
C LEU A 92 15.48 4.64 0.78
N LEU A 93 14.86 4.17 1.85
CA LEU A 93 13.48 4.46 2.18
C LEU A 93 13.25 5.96 2.42
N ILE A 94 14.08 6.60 3.22
CA ILE A 94 14.03 8.06 3.48
C ILE A 94 14.16 8.85 2.18
N LYS A 95 15.11 8.46 1.32
CA LYS A 95 15.31 9.12 0.01
C LYS A 95 14.06 8.99 -0.86
N VAL A 96 13.44 7.82 -0.91
CA VAL A 96 12.21 7.60 -1.69
C VAL A 96 11.07 8.44 -1.14
N ILE A 97 10.84 8.45 0.18
CA ILE A 97 9.82 9.27 0.83
C ILE A 97 10.01 10.75 0.48
N SER A 98 11.21 11.30 0.68
CA SER A 98 11.52 12.69 0.37
C SER A 98 11.33 13.03 -1.12
N THR A 99 11.69 12.11 -2.01
CA THR A 99 11.46 12.28 -3.46
C THR A 99 9.96 12.32 -3.77
N LEU A 100 9.18 11.47 -3.15
CA LEU A 100 7.72 11.44 -3.33
C LEU A 100 7.06 12.71 -2.79
N GLU A 101 7.46 13.22 -1.62
CA GLU A 101 6.98 14.51 -1.10
C GLU A 101 7.18 15.63 -2.12
N GLN A 102 8.37 15.73 -2.70
CA GLN A 102 8.68 16.74 -3.70
C GLN A 102 7.86 16.58 -4.99
N LEU A 103 7.81 15.38 -5.54
CA LEU A 103 7.08 15.09 -6.78
C LEU A 103 5.57 15.28 -6.61
N LEU A 104 5.01 14.78 -5.52
CA LEU A 104 3.58 14.89 -5.23
C LEU A 104 3.19 16.33 -4.92
N THR A 105 4.04 17.11 -4.23
CA THR A 105 3.82 18.55 -4.02
C THR A 105 3.66 19.28 -5.35
N VAL A 106 4.54 19.02 -6.33
CA VAL A 106 4.44 19.64 -7.65
C VAL A 106 3.18 19.20 -8.40
N LYS A 107 2.84 17.91 -8.32
CA LYS A 107 1.73 17.32 -9.08
C LYS A 107 0.35 17.64 -8.50
N LEU A 108 0.24 17.77 -7.18
CA LEU A 108 -1.03 17.92 -6.48
C LEU A 108 -1.36 19.37 -6.11
N ARG A 109 -0.41 20.29 -6.24
CA ARG A 109 -0.62 21.71 -5.92
C ARG A 109 -1.81 22.28 -6.68
N GLY A 110 -2.81 22.79 -5.94
CA GLY A 110 -4.04 23.36 -6.50
C GLY A 110 -5.00 22.32 -7.12
N VAL A 111 -4.68 21.02 -7.03
CA VAL A 111 -5.48 19.92 -7.58
C VAL A 111 -6.10 19.07 -6.46
N TYR A 112 -5.34 18.81 -5.40
CA TYR A 112 -5.79 17.95 -4.32
C TYR A 112 -5.31 18.47 -2.95
N THR A 113 -6.20 18.44 -1.97
CA THR A 113 -5.92 18.72 -0.56
C THR A 113 -6.55 17.61 0.28
N GLY A 114 -5.79 17.03 1.20
CA GLY A 114 -6.25 15.96 2.07
C GLY A 114 -5.25 14.84 2.25
N ALA A 115 -5.70 13.77 2.89
CA ALA A 115 -4.90 12.58 3.14
C ALA A 115 -4.70 11.78 1.85
N LEU A 116 -3.48 11.28 1.62
CA LEU A 116 -3.18 10.35 0.52
C LEU A 116 -2.15 9.31 0.97
N GLY A 117 -2.23 8.12 0.38
CA GLY A 117 -1.29 7.03 0.64
C GLY A 117 -0.64 6.53 -0.63
N VAL A 118 0.61 6.09 -0.52
CA VAL A 118 1.36 5.43 -1.60
C VAL A 118 1.67 4.01 -1.16
N ASP A 119 1.08 3.04 -1.84
CA ASP A 119 1.36 1.63 -1.60
C ASP A 119 2.68 1.25 -2.27
N MET A 120 3.52 0.56 -1.53
CA MET A 120 4.84 0.09 -1.93
C MET A 120 4.97 -1.41 -1.69
N MET A 121 5.89 -2.05 -2.38
CA MET A 121 6.24 -3.44 -2.08
C MET A 121 7.74 -3.66 -2.14
N ILE A 122 8.19 -4.60 -1.32
CA ILE A 122 9.52 -5.18 -1.41
C ILE A 122 9.43 -6.47 -2.20
N VAL A 123 10.32 -6.65 -3.15
CA VAL A 123 10.37 -7.81 -4.03
C VAL A 123 11.71 -8.51 -3.91
N ALA A 124 11.71 -9.85 -4.00
CA ALA A 124 12.94 -10.62 -4.10
C ALA A 124 13.47 -10.59 -5.54
N ALA A 125 14.75 -10.29 -5.68
CA ALA A 125 15.47 -10.26 -6.96
C ALA A 125 16.79 -11.08 -6.82
N GLY A 126 16.68 -12.38 -7.02
CA GLY A 126 17.78 -13.32 -6.70
C GLY A 126 18.03 -13.37 -5.20
N GLU A 127 19.27 -13.12 -4.77
CA GLU A 127 19.67 -13.06 -3.35
C GLU A 127 19.46 -11.69 -2.70
N ALA A 128 19.02 -10.70 -3.47
CA ALA A 128 18.79 -9.34 -2.99
C ALA A 128 17.31 -8.99 -2.90
N PHE A 129 17.02 -7.93 -2.17
CA PHE A 129 15.70 -7.31 -2.15
C PHE A 129 15.71 -5.97 -2.86
N MET A 130 14.62 -5.65 -3.55
CA MET A 130 14.43 -4.38 -4.24
C MET A 130 13.14 -3.72 -3.78
N LEU A 131 13.14 -2.40 -3.72
CA LEU A 131 11.95 -1.61 -3.44
C LEU A 131 11.23 -1.27 -4.75
N HIS A 132 9.95 -1.62 -4.84
CA HIS A 132 9.02 -1.07 -5.83
C HIS A 132 8.31 0.14 -5.17
N PRO A 133 8.71 1.37 -5.50
CA PRO A 133 8.40 2.54 -4.68
C PRO A 133 7.00 3.11 -4.90
N VAL A 134 6.30 2.70 -5.96
CA VAL A 134 4.94 3.15 -6.25
C VAL A 134 4.17 2.00 -6.91
N VAL A 135 3.34 1.33 -6.15
CA VAL A 135 2.39 0.33 -6.67
C VAL A 135 1.07 1.01 -6.98
N GLU A 136 0.56 1.81 -6.05
CA GLU A 136 -0.69 2.55 -6.19
C GLU A 136 -0.61 3.87 -5.41
N ILE A 137 -1.20 4.94 -5.96
CA ILE A 137 -1.39 6.21 -5.27
C ILE A 137 -2.87 6.37 -4.96
N ASN A 138 -3.19 6.46 -3.67
CA ASN A 138 -4.55 6.56 -3.16
C ASN A 138 -4.83 8.01 -2.73
N LEU A 139 -5.50 8.82 -3.54
CA LEU A 139 -5.89 10.20 -3.20
C LEU A 139 -7.12 10.21 -2.28
N ARG A 140 -6.97 9.64 -1.12
CA ARG A 140 -7.98 9.51 -0.06
C ARG A 140 -7.32 9.07 1.25
N ARG A 141 -8.07 9.17 2.35
CA ARG A 141 -7.68 8.51 3.59
C ARG A 141 -7.66 6.98 3.37
N THR A 142 -6.53 6.35 3.69
CA THR A 142 -6.32 4.90 3.59
C THR A 142 -6.55 4.23 4.95
N MET A 143 -6.54 2.90 4.96
CA MET A 143 -6.50 2.14 6.22
C MET A 143 -5.18 2.33 6.97
N GLY A 144 -4.10 2.69 6.25
CA GLY A 144 -2.84 3.09 6.85
C GLY A 144 -2.96 4.31 7.76
N HIS A 145 -3.70 5.35 7.35
CA HIS A 145 -3.97 6.51 8.20
C HIS A 145 -4.78 6.15 9.45
N VAL A 146 -5.71 5.20 9.35
CA VAL A 146 -6.45 4.70 10.52
C VAL A 146 -5.49 3.99 11.48
N ALA A 147 -4.62 3.13 10.92
CA ALA A 147 -3.61 2.42 11.71
C ALA A 147 -2.62 3.38 12.38
N LEU A 148 -2.19 4.45 11.70
CA LEU A 148 -1.34 5.49 12.30
C LEU A 148 -2.02 6.16 13.50
N GLY A 149 -3.31 6.53 13.36
CA GLY A 149 -4.08 7.10 14.46
C GLY A 149 -4.20 6.17 15.66
N LEU A 150 -4.41 4.86 15.42
CA LEU A 150 -4.45 3.85 16.49
C LEU A 150 -3.07 3.58 17.08
N SER A 151 -2.01 3.61 16.29
CA SER A 151 -0.63 3.41 16.76
C SER A 151 -0.12 4.53 17.69
N ALA A 152 -0.83 5.65 17.79
CA ALA A 152 -0.55 6.67 18.80
C ALA A 152 -0.86 6.20 20.24
N TRP A 153 -1.61 5.11 20.39
CA TRP A 153 -1.94 4.50 21.69
C TRP A 153 -0.96 3.35 21.95
N VAL A 154 -0.02 3.55 22.87
CA VAL A 154 1.08 2.61 23.16
C VAL A 154 0.58 1.22 23.56
N GLU A 155 -0.54 1.13 24.26
CA GLU A 155 -1.17 -0.13 24.66
C GLU A 155 -1.65 -0.99 23.48
N LEU A 156 -1.68 -0.42 22.27
CA LEU A 156 -2.04 -1.14 21.04
C LEU A 156 -0.82 -1.62 20.26
N HIS A 157 0.40 -1.34 20.69
CA HIS A 157 1.60 -1.90 20.09
C HIS A 157 1.57 -3.45 20.21
N ASP A 158 2.20 -4.15 19.29
CA ASP A 158 2.13 -5.62 19.13
C ASP A 158 0.73 -6.16 18.80
N ARG A 159 -0.20 -5.27 18.41
CA ARG A 159 -1.51 -5.65 17.93
C ARG A 159 -1.59 -5.50 16.41
N MET A 160 -2.65 -6.06 15.86
CA MET A 160 -3.03 -5.87 14.47
C MET A 160 -4.45 -5.31 14.39
N MET A 161 -4.61 -4.25 13.61
CA MET A 161 -5.92 -3.78 13.18
C MET A 161 -6.40 -4.66 12.04
N ARG A 162 -7.57 -5.28 12.19
CA ARG A 162 -8.25 -6.06 11.15
C ARG A 162 -9.56 -5.42 10.76
N ILE A 163 -9.95 -5.62 9.50
CA ILE A 163 -11.24 -5.18 8.99
C ILE A 163 -11.96 -6.39 8.40
N ASP A 164 -13.13 -6.67 8.93
CA ASP A 164 -14.03 -7.69 8.42
C ASP A 164 -15.30 -7.07 7.85
N TYR A 165 -15.93 -7.74 6.90
CA TYR A 165 -17.20 -7.33 6.31
C TYR A 165 -18.24 -8.44 6.52
N ASP A 166 -19.34 -8.16 7.21
CA ASP A 166 -20.39 -9.11 7.55
C ASP A 166 -21.48 -9.28 6.47
N GLY A 167 -21.32 -8.59 5.34
CA GLY A 167 -22.32 -8.54 4.27
C GLY A 167 -23.12 -7.23 4.25
N SER A 168 -23.11 -6.44 5.33
CA SER A 168 -23.79 -5.16 5.46
C SER A 168 -22.87 -4.04 5.95
N HIS A 169 -21.98 -4.32 6.91
CA HIS A 169 -21.10 -3.35 7.55
C HIS A 169 -19.66 -3.83 7.61
N TYR A 170 -18.74 -2.86 7.68
CA TYR A 170 -17.34 -3.12 8.01
C TYR A 170 -17.13 -3.01 9.52
N HIS A 171 -16.45 -3.98 10.09
CA HIS A 171 -16.09 -4.05 11.50
C HIS A 171 -14.58 -3.94 11.66
N LEU A 172 -14.14 -3.05 12.56
CA LEU A 172 -12.76 -2.91 12.94
C LEU A 172 -12.51 -3.71 14.22
N HIS A 173 -11.50 -4.57 14.19
CA HIS A 173 -11.06 -5.39 15.31
C HIS A 173 -9.60 -5.10 15.63
N ILE A 174 -9.26 -5.06 16.91
CA ILE A 174 -7.89 -5.04 17.39
C ILE A 174 -7.59 -6.42 17.95
N VAL A 175 -6.69 -7.15 17.30
CA VAL A 175 -6.33 -8.52 17.65
C VAL A 175 -4.85 -8.62 18.00
N HIS A 176 -4.45 -9.67 18.71
CA HIS A 176 -3.03 -9.97 18.89
C HIS A 176 -2.39 -10.28 17.54
N LYS A 177 -1.15 -9.87 17.39
CA LYS A 177 -0.35 -10.26 16.23
C LYS A 177 -0.09 -11.77 16.36
N ASP A 178 -0.56 -12.57 15.40
CA ASP A 178 -0.26 -14.00 15.38
C ASP A 178 1.27 -14.16 15.27
N ARG A 179 1.87 -14.94 16.18
CA ARG A 179 3.32 -15.21 16.25
C ARG A 179 3.76 -16.15 15.15
#